data_46a9a7609ec0ab3974f748b8bbe489b1
#
_entry.id   46a9a7609ec0ab3974f748b8bbe489b1
#
_cell.length_a   1.000
_cell.length_b   1.000
_cell.length_c   1.000
_cell.angle_alpha   90.00
_cell.angle_beta   90.00
_cell.angle_gamma   90.00
#
_symmetry.space_group_name_H-M   'P 1'
#
loop_
_entity.id
_entity.type
_entity.pdbx_description
1 polymer ?
#
loop_
_entity_poly.entity_id
_entity_poly.type
_entity_poly.pdbx_seq_one_letter_code
_entity_poly.pdbx_strand_id
1 'polypeptide(L)'
;FYCYKGLTVFEMDDRAVVELDGGKYTVEQALEKGPQYAKIYISLGINELGYFNDEAFHQTFGDFLKQVKASQPGAVVYLENLVPVNAEKCAANKQPYYVNNDRVAAYNAIFPQLAEEYQVVLLDVADALTDENGILPADATVDGVHFTKAWYQKWLAYLMEHTVDADCYAAGQTAAEGANET
;
A
#
# COMPACT_ATOMS: atom_id res chain seq x y z
N PHE A 1 -7.65 11.56 -2.63
CA PHE A 1 -7.43 10.11 -2.81
C PHE A 1 -7.15 9.83 -4.27
N TYR A 2 -6.03 9.13 -4.54
CA TYR A 2 -5.71 8.60 -5.85
C TYR A 2 -6.06 7.11 -5.84
N CYS A 3 -7.28 6.78 -6.21
CA CYS A 3 -7.77 5.41 -6.18
C CYS A 3 -8.62 5.09 -7.41
N TYR A 4 -8.51 3.87 -7.86
CA TYR A 4 -9.30 3.34 -8.96
C TYR A 4 -9.56 1.84 -8.76
N LYS A 5 -10.74 1.37 -9.17
CA LYS A 5 -11.10 -0.04 -9.01
C LYS A 5 -10.17 -0.93 -9.83
N GLY A 6 -9.53 -1.88 -9.16
CA GLY A 6 -8.61 -2.83 -9.78
C GLY A 6 -7.27 -2.23 -10.20
N LEU A 7 -6.90 -1.05 -9.67
CA LEU A 7 -5.59 -0.46 -9.92
C LEU A 7 -4.50 -1.33 -9.32
N THR A 8 -3.43 -1.54 -10.06
CA THR A 8 -2.25 -2.31 -9.68
C THR A 8 -1.01 -1.44 -9.69
N VAL A 9 0.04 -1.84 -8.99
CA VAL A 9 1.34 -1.15 -9.03
C VAL A 9 1.94 -1.14 -10.44
N PHE A 10 1.58 -2.10 -11.29
CA PHE A 10 2.02 -2.20 -12.68
C PHE A 10 1.41 -1.16 -13.63
N GLU A 11 0.48 -0.32 -13.13
CA GLU A 11 -0.26 0.66 -13.93
C GLU A 11 -0.05 2.11 -13.44
N MET A 12 0.91 2.34 -12.54
CA MET A 12 1.09 3.66 -11.90
C MET A 12 1.60 4.72 -12.87
N ASP A 13 2.34 4.32 -13.90
CA ASP A 13 2.95 5.18 -14.91
C ASP A 13 2.18 5.26 -16.24
N ASP A 14 1.30 4.29 -16.53
CA ASP A 14 0.64 4.20 -17.85
C ASP A 14 -0.88 4.39 -17.82
N ARG A 15 -1.57 4.07 -16.70
CA ARG A 15 -3.02 4.18 -16.61
C ARG A 15 -3.49 5.51 -16.05
N ALA A 16 -4.07 6.36 -16.89
CA ALA A 16 -4.61 7.67 -16.51
C ALA A 16 -5.95 7.52 -15.77
N VAL A 17 -5.93 7.54 -14.44
CA VAL A 17 -7.09 7.34 -13.55
C VAL A 17 -7.33 8.49 -12.58
N VAL A 18 -6.39 9.43 -12.44
CA VAL A 18 -6.48 10.55 -11.52
C VAL A 18 -6.99 11.78 -12.27
N GLU A 19 -8.06 12.38 -11.79
CA GLU A 19 -8.55 13.67 -12.30
C GLU A 19 -7.95 14.81 -11.48
N LEU A 20 -7.24 15.72 -12.16
CA LEU A 20 -6.60 16.88 -11.56
C LEU A 20 -6.74 18.07 -12.53
N ASP A 21 -7.26 19.20 -12.06
CA ASP A 21 -7.41 20.47 -12.83
C ASP A 21 -8.06 20.28 -14.22
N GLY A 22 -9.04 19.37 -14.30
CA GLY A 22 -9.79 19.09 -15.53
C GLY A 22 -9.09 18.16 -16.53
N GLY A 23 -7.90 17.66 -16.20
CA GLY A 23 -7.16 16.64 -16.94
C GLY A 23 -7.20 15.27 -16.27
N LYS A 24 -6.87 14.22 -17.04
CA LYS A 24 -6.64 12.86 -16.51
C LYS A 24 -5.17 12.53 -16.58
N TYR A 25 -4.65 11.98 -15.49
CA TYR A 25 -3.24 11.67 -15.31
C TYR A 25 -3.06 10.27 -14.73
N THR A 26 -1.89 9.70 -14.95
CA THR A 26 -1.46 8.53 -14.18
C THR A 26 -1.21 8.94 -12.72
N VAL A 27 -1.07 7.97 -11.82
CA VAL A 27 -0.77 8.29 -10.40
C VAL A 27 0.55 9.04 -10.28
N GLU A 28 1.58 8.62 -11.02
CA GLU A 28 2.89 9.27 -11.01
C GLU A 28 2.82 10.71 -11.53
N GLN A 29 2.18 10.91 -12.68
CA GLN A 29 1.98 12.28 -13.23
C GLN A 29 1.17 13.17 -12.28
N ALA A 30 0.19 12.61 -11.57
CA ALA A 30 -0.62 13.36 -10.63
C ALA A 30 0.18 13.73 -9.36
N LEU A 31 1.11 12.90 -8.93
CA LEU A 31 2.03 13.22 -7.83
C LEU A 31 3.03 14.32 -8.22
N GLU A 32 3.51 14.31 -9.47
CA GLU A 32 4.41 15.35 -9.99
C GLU A 32 3.73 16.72 -10.15
N LYS A 33 2.48 16.71 -10.65
CA LYS A 33 1.73 17.93 -10.97
C LYS A 33 0.92 18.48 -9.80
N GLY A 34 0.56 17.63 -8.87
CA GLY A 34 -0.27 17.96 -7.72
C GLY A 34 0.46 18.75 -6.64
N PRO A 35 -0.23 19.06 -5.53
CA PRO A 35 0.40 19.71 -4.40
C PRO A 35 1.43 18.82 -3.72
N GLN A 36 2.37 19.42 -2.99
CA GLN A 36 3.25 18.68 -2.09
C GLN A 36 2.45 18.22 -0.87
N TYR A 37 2.52 16.94 -0.58
CA TYR A 37 1.82 16.32 0.55
C TYR A 37 2.75 16.17 1.75
N ALA A 38 2.21 16.34 2.96
CA ALA A 38 2.95 16.06 4.19
C ALA A 38 3.08 14.55 4.47
N LYS A 39 2.07 13.76 4.03
CA LYS A 39 1.99 12.31 4.25
C LYS A 39 1.37 11.63 3.04
N ILE A 40 1.92 10.50 2.64
CA ILE A 40 1.40 9.64 1.57
C ILE A 40 1.25 8.24 2.12
N TYR A 41 0.04 7.68 2.06
CA TYR A 41 -0.26 6.32 2.44
C TYR A 41 -0.50 5.49 1.17
N ILE A 42 0.23 4.37 1.05
CA ILE A 42 0.20 3.49 -0.11
C ILE A 42 -0.35 2.14 0.31
N SER A 43 -1.52 1.79 -0.24
CA SER A 43 -2.22 0.52 -0.01
C SER A 43 -2.50 -0.14 -1.36
N LEU A 44 -1.60 -1.00 -1.81
CA LEU A 44 -1.62 -1.73 -3.07
C LEU A 44 -1.17 -3.18 -2.85
N GLY A 45 -1.47 -4.08 -3.77
CA GLY A 45 -1.01 -5.47 -3.73
C GLY A 45 -2.12 -6.51 -3.78
N ILE A 46 -3.33 -6.18 -3.32
CA ILE A 46 -4.46 -7.14 -3.34
C ILE A 46 -4.90 -7.49 -4.77
N ASN A 47 -4.80 -6.54 -5.70
CA ASN A 47 -5.16 -6.75 -7.11
C ASN A 47 -4.07 -7.50 -7.89
N GLU A 48 -2.87 -7.54 -7.36
CA GLU A 48 -1.69 -8.17 -7.97
C GLU A 48 -1.54 -9.66 -7.61
N LEU A 49 -2.31 -10.19 -6.67
CA LEU A 49 -2.17 -11.57 -6.19
C LEU A 49 -2.19 -12.65 -7.30
N GLY A 50 -2.82 -12.33 -8.44
CA GLY A 50 -2.92 -13.22 -9.60
C GLY A 50 -1.74 -13.16 -10.59
N TYR A 51 -0.77 -12.30 -10.39
CA TYR A 51 0.39 -12.19 -11.31
C TYR A 51 1.43 -13.29 -11.10
N PHE A 52 1.53 -13.88 -9.93
CA PHE A 52 2.46 -14.96 -9.58
C PHE A 52 3.94 -14.68 -9.92
N ASN A 53 4.34 -13.42 -9.89
CA ASN A 53 5.71 -13.00 -10.10
C ASN A 53 6.12 -12.03 -9.00
N ASP A 54 6.59 -12.58 -7.90
CA ASP A 54 6.91 -11.85 -6.67
C ASP A 54 8.14 -10.93 -6.87
N GLU A 55 9.10 -11.34 -7.73
CA GLU A 55 10.26 -10.51 -8.07
C GLU A 55 9.85 -9.28 -8.89
N ALA A 56 8.99 -9.45 -9.92
CA ALA A 56 8.48 -8.31 -10.70
C ALA A 56 7.62 -7.38 -9.81
N PHE A 57 6.84 -7.93 -8.88
CA PHE A 57 6.09 -7.12 -7.92
C PHE A 57 7.02 -6.27 -7.05
N HIS A 58 8.05 -6.88 -6.46
CA HIS A 58 9.04 -6.18 -5.64
C HIS A 58 9.73 -5.06 -6.44
N GLN A 59 10.24 -5.37 -7.63
CA GLN A 59 10.95 -4.40 -8.47
C GLN A 59 10.05 -3.24 -8.89
N THR A 60 8.85 -3.52 -9.43
CA THR A 60 7.92 -2.48 -9.89
C THR A 60 7.44 -1.61 -8.73
N PHE A 61 7.16 -2.23 -7.57
CA PHE A 61 6.77 -1.47 -6.38
C PHE A 61 7.91 -0.57 -5.90
N GLY A 62 9.15 -1.07 -5.93
CA GLY A 62 10.32 -0.29 -5.59
C GLY A 62 10.54 0.91 -6.51
N ASP A 63 10.37 0.72 -7.82
CA ASP A 63 10.47 1.81 -8.79
C ASP A 63 9.37 2.87 -8.58
N PHE A 64 8.14 2.44 -8.25
CA PHE A 64 7.07 3.34 -7.85
C PHE A 64 7.41 4.13 -6.57
N LEU A 65 7.97 3.48 -5.54
CA LEU A 65 8.40 4.17 -4.32
C LEU A 65 9.48 5.22 -4.58
N LYS A 66 10.46 4.94 -5.46
CA LYS A 66 11.44 5.94 -5.90
C LYS A 66 10.77 7.14 -6.53
N GLN A 67 9.81 6.91 -7.43
CA GLN A 67 9.08 7.97 -8.12
C GLN A 67 8.26 8.81 -7.13
N VAL A 68 7.59 8.18 -6.16
CA VAL A 68 6.86 8.88 -5.08
C VAL A 68 7.80 9.79 -4.31
N LYS A 69 8.96 9.28 -3.86
CA LYS A 69 9.94 10.07 -3.11
C LYS A 69 10.55 11.21 -3.94
N ALA A 70 10.81 10.98 -5.22
CA ALA A 70 11.34 12.01 -6.13
C ALA A 70 10.32 13.14 -6.36
N SER A 71 9.04 12.80 -6.55
CA SER A 71 7.96 13.77 -6.79
C SER A 71 7.54 14.52 -5.52
N GLN A 72 7.69 13.87 -4.36
CA GLN A 72 7.17 14.33 -3.07
C GLN A 72 8.25 14.28 -1.96
N PRO A 73 9.38 15.00 -2.14
CA PRO A 73 10.58 14.85 -1.29
C PRO A 73 10.36 15.25 0.19
N GLY A 74 9.34 16.03 0.48
CA GLY A 74 8.97 16.44 1.84
C GLY A 74 7.93 15.55 2.52
N ALA A 75 7.43 14.51 1.83
CA ALA A 75 6.39 13.67 2.38
C ALA A 75 6.95 12.52 3.23
N VAL A 76 6.29 12.25 4.36
CA VAL A 76 6.45 10.96 5.04
C VAL A 76 5.67 9.92 4.25
N VAL A 77 6.36 8.92 3.72
CA VAL A 77 5.74 7.84 2.92
C VAL A 77 5.48 6.62 3.81
N TYR A 78 4.23 6.20 3.83
CA TYR A 78 3.75 5.02 4.55
C TYR A 78 3.37 3.93 3.56
N LEU A 79 3.89 2.73 3.79
CA LEU A 79 3.56 1.52 3.04
C LEU A 79 2.73 0.60 3.94
N GLU A 80 1.56 0.21 3.48
CA GLU A 80 0.65 -0.65 4.21
C GLU A 80 0.79 -2.10 3.72
N ASN A 81 0.88 -3.05 4.65
CA ASN A 81 0.80 -4.47 4.28
C ASN A 81 -0.64 -4.88 3.95
N LEU A 82 -0.81 -6.06 3.38
CA LEU A 82 -2.12 -6.59 3.01
C LEU A 82 -2.81 -7.25 4.22
N VAL A 83 -4.07 -6.90 4.42
CA VAL A 83 -4.92 -7.59 5.39
C VAL A 83 -5.31 -8.96 4.83
N PRO A 84 -5.20 -10.05 5.61
CA PRO A 84 -5.68 -11.37 5.22
C PRO A 84 -7.14 -11.36 4.77
N VAL A 85 -7.47 -12.18 3.80
CA VAL A 85 -8.85 -12.30 3.30
C VAL A 85 -9.68 -13.24 4.17
N ASN A 86 -11.00 -13.05 4.22
CA ASN A 86 -11.91 -14.01 4.80
C ASN A 86 -12.21 -15.11 3.78
N ALA A 87 -11.59 -16.27 3.93
CA ALA A 87 -11.63 -17.37 2.96
C ALA A 87 -13.06 -17.90 2.69
N GLU A 88 -13.90 -18.00 3.72
CA GLU A 88 -15.29 -18.46 3.57
C GLU A 88 -16.13 -17.50 2.71
N LYS A 89 -16.00 -16.20 2.98
CA LYS A 89 -16.68 -15.18 2.18
C LYS A 89 -16.12 -15.06 0.78
N CYS A 90 -14.82 -15.19 0.60
CA CYS A 90 -14.20 -15.25 -0.72
C CYS A 90 -14.82 -16.41 -1.55
N ALA A 91 -14.92 -17.59 -0.98
CA ALA A 91 -15.53 -18.73 -1.63
C ALA A 91 -17.03 -18.51 -1.95
N ALA A 92 -17.80 -17.98 -0.99
CA ALA A 92 -19.22 -17.68 -1.16
C ALA A 92 -19.48 -16.63 -2.25
N ASN A 93 -18.59 -15.67 -2.40
CA ASN A 93 -18.67 -14.58 -3.39
C ASN A 93 -17.92 -14.87 -4.69
N LYS A 94 -17.41 -16.12 -4.86
CA LYS A 94 -16.69 -16.56 -6.06
C LYS A 94 -15.51 -15.66 -6.42
N GLN A 95 -14.77 -15.22 -5.42
CA GLN A 95 -13.52 -14.51 -5.66
C GLN A 95 -12.55 -15.40 -6.45
N PRO A 96 -11.66 -14.84 -7.27
CA PRO A 96 -10.67 -15.63 -8.00
C PRO A 96 -9.84 -16.51 -7.06
N TYR A 97 -9.44 -17.70 -7.51
CA TYR A 97 -8.71 -18.68 -6.70
C TYR A 97 -7.39 -18.16 -6.11
N TYR A 98 -6.77 -17.18 -6.77
CA TYR A 98 -5.53 -16.54 -6.33
C TYR A 98 -5.74 -15.52 -5.20
N VAL A 99 -6.98 -15.11 -4.92
CA VAL A 99 -7.33 -14.25 -3.79
C VAL A 99 -7.44 -15.15 -2.55
N ASN A 100 -6.29 -15.43 -1.94
CA ASN A 100 -6.17 -16.34 -0.80
C ASN A 100 -5.02 -15.91 0.13
N ASN A 101 -5.00 -16.44 1.35
CA ASN A 101 -4.06 -16.01 2.37
C ASN A 101 -2.61 -16.48 2.14
N ASP A 102 -2.38 -17.54 1.35
CA ASP A 102 -1.02 -17.93 0.97
C ASP A 102 -0.39 -16.86 0.07
N ARG A 103 -1.15 -16.31 -0.88
CA ARG A 103 -0.68 -15.20 -1.73
C ARG A 103 -0.53 -13.91 -0.93
N VAL A 104 -1.46 -13.61 -0.03
CA VAL A 104 -1.33 -12.45 0.89
C VAL A 104 -0.06 -12.57 1.71
N ALA A 105 0.22 -13.73 2.31
CA ALA A 105 1.42 -13.95 3.10
C ALA A 105 2.71 -13.81 2.27
N ALA A 106 2.72 -14.32 1.02
CA ALA A 106 3.86 -14.16 0.13
C ALA A 106 4.17 -12.68 -0.14
N TYR A 107 3.16 -11.85 -0.41
CA TYR A 107 3.33 -10.42 -0.64
C TYR A 107 3.68 -9.67 0.65
N ASN A 108 3.08 -10.05 1.78
CA ASN A 108 3.42 -9.47 3.07
C ASN A 108 4.88 -9.74 3.50
N ALA A 109 5.52 -10.76 2.97
CA ALA A 109 6.95 -10.98 3.17
C ALA A 109 7.84 -10.02 2.35
N ILE A 110 7.29 -9.36 1.32
CA ILE A 110 8.00 -8.39 0.47
C ILE A 110 7.96 -6.99 1.08
N PHE A 111 6.86 -6.57 1.68
CA PHE A 111 6.70 -5.19 2.18
C PHE A 111 7.76 -4.73 3.19
N PRO A 112 8.23 -5.56 4.14
CA PRO A 112 9.35 -5.17 5.01
C PRO A 112 10.64 -4.90 4.25
N GLN A 113 10.92 -5.66 3.19
CA GLN A 113 12.10 -5.47 2.34
C GLN A 113 11.99 -4.14 1.59
N LEU A 114 10.84 -3.87 0.97
CA LEU A 114 10.56 -2.58 0.31
C LEU A 114 10.68 -1.41 1.30
N ALA A 115 10.16 -1.56 2.50
CA ALA A 115 10.21 -0.49 3.51
C ALA A 115 11.65 -0.17 3.93
N GLU A 116 12.49 -1.18 4.09
CA GLU A 116 13.92 -1.03 4.42
C GLU A 116 14.71 -0.46 3.24
N GLU A 117 14.57 -1.03 2.04
CA GLU A 117 15.31 -0.61 0.84
C GLU A 117 15.00 0.82 0.41
N TYR A 118 13.73 1.22 0.50
CA TYR A 118 13.28 2.55 0.08
C TYR A 118 13.08 3.53 1.23
N GLN A 119 13.36 3.11 2.46
CA GLN A 119 13.31 3.96 3.64
C GLN A 119 11.94 4.62 3.80
N VAL A 120 10.89 3.82 3.74
CA VAL A 120 9.50 4.22 3.98
C VAL A 120 8.98 3.57 5.26
N VAL A 121 7.94 4.14 5.85
CA VAL A 121 7.37 3.63 7.09
C VAL A 121 6.43 2.47 6.78
N LEU A 122 6.75 1.27 7.25
CA LEU A 122 5.83 0.14 7.15
C LEU A 122 4.75 0.24 8.23
N LEU A 123 3.49 0.13 7.83
CA LEU A 123 2.33 0.02 8.72
C LEU A 123 1.77 -1.40 8.67
N ASP A 124 1.74 -2.08 9.79
CA ASP A 124 1.13 -3.41 9.93
C ASP A 124 -0.39 -3.29 10.14
N VAL A 125 -1.10 -2.92 9.07
CA VAL A 125 -2.56 -2.81 9.10
C VAL A 125 -3.23 -4.18 9.24
N ALA A 126 -2.54 -5.27 8.89
CA ALA A 126 -3.03 -6.62 9.05
C ALA A 126 -3.25 -6.96 10.54
N ASP A 127 -2.28 -6.67 11.40
CA ASP A 127 -2.39 -6.90 12.84
C ASP A 127 -3.57 -6.12 13.45
N ALA A 128 -3.78 -4.88 13.02
CA ALA A 128 -4.87 -4.03 13.51
C ALA A 128 -6.28 -4.49 13.07
N LEU A 129 -6.38 -5.22 11.96
CA LEU A 129 -7.66 -5.53 11.30
C LEU A 129 -8.01 -7.02 11.29
N THR A 130 -7.22 -7.86 11.95
CA THR A 130 -7.49 -9.29 12.12
C THR A 130 -7.86 -9.62 13.56
N ASP A 131 -8.37 -10.82 13.76
CA ASP A 131 -8.61 -11.38 15.11
C ASP A 131 -7.30 -11.97 15.71
N GLU A 132 -7.40 -12.54 16.90
CA GLU A 132 -6.28 -13.18 17.61
C GLU A 132 -5.61 -14.35 16.87
N ASN A 133 -6.25 -14.88 15.82
CA ASN A 133 -5.74 -15.94 14.97
C ASN A 133 -5.18 -15.40 13.64
N GLY A 134 -5.11 -14.08 13.46
CA GLY A 134 -4.69 -13.45 12.21
C GLY A 134 -5.69 -13.61 11.07
N ILE A 135 -6.99 -13.76 11.37
CA ILE A 135 -8.06 -13.97 10.40
C ILE A 135 -8.91 -12.69 10.30
N LEU A 136 -9.24 -12.29 9.08
CA LEU A 136 -10.20 -11.21 8.86
C LEU A 136 -11.59 -11.67 9.29
N PRO A 137 -12.22 -11.06 10.33
CA PRO A 137 -13.53 -11.48 10.81
C PRO A 137 -14.63 -11.36 9.74
N ALA A 138 -15.63 -12.23 9.82
CA ALA A 138 -16.70 -12.25 8.81
C ALA A 138 -17.54 -10.97 8.79
N ASP A 139 -17.72 -10.28 9.90
CA ASP A 139 -18.41 -8.98 9.99
C ASP A 139 -17.54 -7.81 9.49
N ALA A 140 -16.25 -8.03 9.35
CA ALA A 140 -15.31 -7.03 8.85
C ALA A 140 -15.46 -6.77 7.34
N THR A 141 -15.93 -7.76 6.59
CA THR A 141 -15.87 -7.73 5.13
C THR A 141 -17.22 -8.05 4.49
N VAL A 142 -17.44 -7.49 3.31
CA VAL A 142 -18.66 -7.73 2.51
C VAL A 142 -18.53 -9.01 1.70
N ASP A 143 -17.39 -9.21 1.05
CA ASP A 143 -17.16 -10.25 0.03
C ASP A 143 -15.88 -11.09 0.27
N GLY A 144 -15.26 -10.90 1.43
CA GLY A 144 -14.02 -11.55 1.80
C GLY A 144 -12.77 -10.68 1.65
N VAL A 145 -12.88 -9.56 0.92
CA VAL A 145 -11.78 -8.62 0.62
C VAL A 145 -12.12 -7.19 1.07
N HIS A 146 -13.23 -6.64 0.60
CA HIS A 146 -13.61 -5.26 0.86
C HIS A 146 -14.25 -5.12 2.23
N PHE A 147 -13.81 -4.10 2.98
CA PHE A 147 -14.26 -3.88 4.35
C PHE A 147 -15.67 -3.27 4.41
N THR A 148 -16.34 -3.53 5.52
CA THR A 148 -17.54 -2.78 5.91
C THR A 148 -17.15 -1.38 6.38
N LYS A 149 -18.12 -0.46 6.41
CA LYS A 149 -17.89 0.93 6.85
C LYS A 149 -17.25 1.02 8.23
N ALA A 150 -17.70 0.18 9.15
CA ALA A 150 -17.15 0.16 10.52
C ALA A 150 -15.66 -0.23 10.55
N TRP A 151 -15.25 -1.15 9.67
CA TRP A 151 -13.87 -1.60 9.58
C TRP A 151 -12.98 -0.61 8.81
N TYR A 152 -13.49 0.10 7.82
CA TYR A 152 -12.79 1.26 7.26
C TYR A 152 -12.55 2.36 8.30
N GLN A 153 -13.46 2.55 9.26
CA GLN A 153 -13.25 3.49 10.35
C GLN A 153 -12.17 3.02 11.34
N LYS A 154 -12.08 1.71 11.63
CA LYS A 154 -10.97 1.14 12.42
C LYS A 154 -9.63 1.31 11.71
N TRP A 155 -9.59 1.02 10.42
CA TRP A 155 -8.41 1.23 9.60
C TRP A 155 -7.96 2.71 9.65
N LEU A 156 -8.85 3.64 9.39
CA LEU A 156 -8.53 5.07 9.48
C LEU A 156 -8.01 5.47 10.87
N ALA A 157 -8.62 4.97 11.95
CA ALA A 157 -8.16 5.25 13.30
C ALA A 157 -6.73 4.74 13.52
N TYR A 158 -6.43 3.51 13.08
CA TYR A 158 -5.08 2.96 13.13
C TYR A 158 -4.06 3.84 12.39
N LEU A 159 -4.37 4.27 11.15
CA LEU A 159 -3.48 5.15 10.38
C LEU A 159 -3.22 6.49 11.10
N MET A 160 -4.23 7.04 11.76
CA MET A 160 -4.09 8.31 12.51
C MET A 160 -3.24 8.17 13.78
N GLU A 161 -3.27 7.01 14.43
CA GLU A 161 -2.54 6.72 15.67
C GLU A 161 -1.07 6.30 15.40
N HIS A 162 -0.79 5.75 14.20
CA HIS A 162 0.53 5.19 13.83
C HIS A 162 1.28 6.12 12.86
N THR A 163 1.39 7.39 13.24
CA THR A 163 2.16 8.38 12.47
C THR A 163 3.52 8.63 13.10
N VAL A 164 4.54 8.84 12.27
CA VAL A 164 5.86 9.25 12.71
C VAL A 164 6.03 10.76 12.62
N ASP A 165 6.92 11.30 13.43
CA ASP A 165 7.33 12.68 13.35
C ASP A 165 8.13 12.95 12.07
N ALA A 166 7.82 14.04 11.34
CA ALA A 166 8.40 14.32 10.05
C ALA A 166 9.90 14.66 10.13
N ASP A 167 10.33 15.33 11.20
CA ASP A 167 11.74 15.67 11.37
C ASP A 167 12.57 14.42 11.70
N CYS A 168 12.01 13.51 12.50
CA CYS A 168 12.62 12.19 12.77
C CYS A 168 12.72 11.34 11.50
N TYR A 169 11.68 11.35 10.66
CA TYR A 169 11.69 10.66 9.37
C TYR A 169 12.76 11.21 8.44
N ALA A 170 12.83 12.55 8.28
CA ALA A 170 13.82 13.21 7.44
C ALA A 170 15.26 12.96 7.92
N ALA A 171 15.50 12.97 9.23
CA ALA A 171 16.81 12.66 9.80
C ALA A 171 17.25 11.20 9.50
N GLY A 172 16.31 10.25 9.49
CA GLY A 172 16.56 8.87 9.09
C GLY A 172 16.96 8.73 7.61
N GLN A 173 16.33 9.49 6.70
CA GLN A 173 16.66 9.51 5.28
C GLN A 173 18.11 9.96 5.03
N THR A 174 18.52 11.09 5.62
CA THR A 174 19.87 11.65 5.46
C THR A 174 20.97 10.75 6.04
N ALA A 175 20.71 10.06 7.14
CA ALA A 175 21.65 9.12 7.73
C ALA A 175 21.90 7.89 6.82
N ALA A 176 20.89 7.41 6.14
CA ALA A 176 21.00 6.27 5.24
C ALA A 176 21.68 6.62 3.90
N GLU A 177 21.42 7.82 3.35
CA GLU A 177 22.13 8.32 2.17
C GLU A 177 23.64 8.43 2.44
N GLY A 178 24.05 8.97 3.59
CA GLY A 178 25.46 9.09 3.99
C GLY A 178 26.16 7.73 4.24
N ALA A 179 25.42 6.67 4.58
CA ALA A 179 25.95 5.32 4.75
C ALA A 179 26.20 4.59 3.41
N ASN A 180 25.47 4.93 2.36
CA ASN A 180 25.59 4.34 1.03
C ASN A 180 26.70 4.98 0.16
N GLU A 181 27.25 6.14 0.57
CA GLU A 181 28.33 6.84 -0.13
C GLU A 181 29.74 6.49 0.39
N THR A 182 29.87 5.60 1.38
CA THR A 182 31.15 5.16 1.97
C THR A 182 31.46 3.71 1.62
#